data_f7232102ac4285c6b39bb1cd5ab90ad2
#
_entry.id   f7232102ac4285c6b39bb1cd5ab90ad2
#
_cell.length_a   1.000
_cell.length_b   1.000
_cell.length_c   1.000
_cell.angle_alpha   90.00
_cell.angle_beta   90.00
_cell.angle_gamma   90.00
#
_symmetry.space_group_name_H-M   'P 1'
#
loop_
_entity.id
_entity.type
_entity.pdbx_description
1 polymer ?
#
loop_
_entity_poly.entity_id
_entity_poly.type
_entity_poly.pdbx_seq_one_letter_code
_entity_poly.pdbx_strand_id
1 'polypeptide(L)'
;MKKLTKILATLTATSFMALSATHAFADETMQLQFQTHHAATSLQGKALLRFAELAKEYSNNTIQIEMHTSSSVVNASEAFEAASMGIIDGDATGAGYITGKNPAFQFYGDIMGGYSKPEQLLGWYADGGLKLANTLYEKYNMHLIGVFVATPEALSSTTPLKGIADLKGWKFRSPPGMESEIFEKLGAGPVVMPFGEVFTAMSAGTVSGADASTLAVNKGLGLYDIAKYATYPGFHSMPIEHITVNLDKWKAMSDAQHAALEKAIATIDPEVIKESTEADQKAAAELTKQGIVLEDWSTEDRKKFREAARKVWAEWATRSPEAKEAYDSHVAYMKKIGILD
;
A
#
# COMPACT_ATOMS: atom_id res chain seq x y z
N MET A 1 20.32 -47.32 -88.57
CA MET A 1 20.10 -48.13 -87.38
C MET A 1 20.82 -47.47 -86.23
N LYS A 2 20.21 -46.59 -85.51
CA LYS A 2 20.74 -45.99 -84.26
C LYS A 2 19.61 -45.88 -83.24
N LYS A 3 19.71 -46.62 -82.13
CA LYS A 3 18.75 -46.64 -81.03
C LYS A 3 18.97 -45.39 -80.19
N LEU A 4 17.92 -44.57 -80.00
CA LEU A 4 17.87 -43.47 -79.00
C LEU A 4 17.46 -44.04 -77.65
N THR A 5 18.32 -43.91 -76.70
CA THR A 5 18.05 -44.22 -75.30
C THR A 5 17.56 -42.93 -74.65
N LYS A 6 16.29 -42.89 -74.13
CA LYS A 6 15.74 -41.79 -73.33
C LYS A 6 16.18 -42.00 -71.91
N ILE A 7 16.91 -41.04 -71.34
CA ILE A 7 17.21 -40.93 -69.91
C ILE A 7 16.10 -40.08 -69.23
N LEU A 8 15.39 -40.71 -68.32
CA LEU A 8 14.35 -40.06 -67.49
C LEU A 8 15.07 -39.53 -66.28
N ALA A 9 15.18 -38.19 -66.15
CA ALA A 9 15.72 -37.56 -65.00
C ALA A 9 14.57 -37.30 -63.97
N THR A 10 14.59 -38.01 -62.85
CA THR A 10 13.68 -37.84 -61.74
C THR A 10 14.21 -36.71 -60.82
N LEU A 11 13.57 -35.53 -60.81
CA LEU A 11 13.85 -34.47 -59.85
C LEU A 11 13.15 -34.80 -58.52
N THR A 12 13.93 -35.19 -57.53
CA THR A 12 13.47 -35.25 -56.12
C THR A 12 13.63 -33.88 -55.54
N ALA A 13 12.51 -33.18 -55.37
CA ALA A 13 12.43 -31.92 -54.62
C ALA A 13 12.46 -32.23 -53.10
N THR A 14 13.59 -32.05 -52.45
CA THR A 14 13.76 -32.12 -51.01
C THR A 14 13.29 -30.78 -50.40
N SER A 15 12.07 -30.75 -49.89
CA SER A 15 11.56 -29.61 -49.13
C SER A 15 12.30 -29.55 -47.79
N PHE A 16 13.21 -28.59 -47.65
CA PHE A 16 13.79 -28.19 -46.38
C PHE A 16 12.74 -27.39 -45.63
N MET A 17 12.00 -28.03 -44.73
CA MET A 17 11.25 -27.32 -43.67
C MET A 17 12.26 -26.74 -42.69
N ALA A 18 12.56 -25.44 -42.84
CA ALA A 18 13.27 -24.69 -41.84
C ALA A 18 12.35 -24.60 -40.61
N LEU A 19 12.55 -25.47 -39.61
CA LEU A 19 12.03 -25.27 -38.26
C LEU A 19 12.73 -24.01 -37.74
N SER A 20 12.05 -22.88 -37.81
CA SER A 20 12.41 -21.69 -37.01
C SER A 20 12.20 -22.03 -35.54
N ALA A 21 13.22 -22.60 -34.90
CA ALA A 21 13.26 -22.67 -33.45
C ALA A 21 13.32 -21.23 -32.95
N THR A 22 12.19 -20.69 -32.55
CA THR A 22 12.15 -19.49 -31.67
C THR A 22 12.86 -19.91 -30.38
N HIS A 23 14.13 -19.53 -30.30
CA HIS A 23 14.84 -19.57 -29.04
C HIS A 23 14.12 -18.55 -28.14
N ALA A 24 13.19 -19.03 -27.31
CA ALA A 24 12.79 -18.27 -26.15
C ALA A 24 14.05 -18.13 -25.28
N PHE A 25 14.71 -16.98 -25.36
CA PHE A 25 15.73 -16.64 -24.38
C PHE A 25 15.03 -16.71 -23.03
N ALA A 26 15.50 -17.61 -22.18
CA ALA A 26 15.03 -17.62 -20.79
C ALA A 26 15.40 -16.26 -20.18
N ASP A 27 14.44 -15.61 -19.54
CA ASP A 27 14.71 -14.35 -18.84
C ASP A 27 15.86 -14.55 -17.85
N GLU A 28 16.75 -13.56 -17.76
CA GLU A 28 17.81 -13.56 -16.77
C GLU A 28 17.20 -13.53 -15.36
N THR A 29 17.70 -14.38 -14.47
CA THR A 29 17.20 -14.44 -13.09
C THR A 29 17.66 -13.21 -12.32
N MET A 30 16.71 -12.48 -11.77
CA MET A 30 16.95 -11.32 -10.92
C MET A 30 16.80 -11.69 -9.45
N GLN A 31 17.84 -11.43 -8.65
CA GLN A 31 17.80 -11.49 -7.19
C GLN A 31 17.58 -10.09 -6.69
N LEU A 32 16.50 -9.85 -5.94
CA LEU A 32 16.08 -8.52 -5.49
C LEU A 32 15.96 -8.49 -3.97
N GLN A 33 16.46 -7.44 -3.35
CA GLN A 33 16.34 -7.19 -1.92
C GLN A 33 15.31 -6.10 -1.67
N PHE A 34 14.19 -6.47 -1.06
CA PHE A 34 13.12 -5.55 -0.68
C PHE A 34 13.06 -5.43 0.83
N GLN A 35 12.62 -4.30 1.34
CA GLN A 35 12.40 -4.12 2.77
C GLN A 35 11.02 -3.59 3.06
N THR A 36 10.47 -4.07 4.19
CA THR A 36 9.27 -3.52 4.84
C THR A 36 9.53 -3.20 6.32
N HIS A 37 8.75 -2.29 6.87
CA HIS A 37 8.73 -2.02 8.31
C HIS A 37 7.88 -3.03 9.11
N HIS A 38 7.03 -3.78 8.43
CA HIS A 38 6.16 -4.75 9.07
C HIS A 38 6.93 -5.98 9.58
N ALA A 39 6.53 -6.50 10.74
CA ALA A 39 7.03 -7.77 11.24
C ALA A 39 6.52 -8.94 10.37
N ALA A 40 7.34 -9.96 10.17
CA ALA A 40 6.98 -11.15 9.39
C ALA A 40 5.68 -11.84 9.87
N THR A 41 5.33 -11.69 11.15
CA THR A 41 4.14 -12.29 11.76
C THR A 41 2.88 -11.44 11.65
N SER A 42 3.00 -10.16 11.30
CA SER A 42 1.85 -9.27 11.07
C SER A 42 1.10 -9.65 9.80
N LEU A 43 -0.12 -9.17 9.64
CA LEU A 43 -0.93 -9.40 8.44
C LEU A 43 -0.21 -8.85 7.20
N GLN A 44 0.22 -7.59 7.23
CA GLN A 44 0.92 -6.95 6.11
C GLN A 44 2.27 -7.63 5.83
N GLY A 45 3.03 -8.02 6.88
CA GLY A 45 4.30 -8.74 6.70
C GLY A 45 4.11 -10.09 6.01
N LYS A 46 3.07 -10.85 6.40
CA LYS A 46 2.70 -12.11 5.72
C LYS A 46 2.31 -11.89 4.26
N ALA A 47 1.52 -10.84 3.99
CA ALA A 47 1.13 -10.50 2.62
C ALA A 47 2.35 -10.18 1.74
N LEU A 48 3.33 -9.44 2.27
CA LEU A 48 4.56 -9.12 1.55
C LEU A 48 5.47 -10.33 1.33
N LEU A 49 5.56 -11.24 2.31
CA LEU A 49 6.24 -12.52 2.10
C LEU A 49 5.51 -13.36 1.04
N ARG A 50 4.18 -13.38 1.07
CA ARG A 50 3.36 -14.05 0.05
C ARG A 50 3.54 -13.43 -1.34
N PHE A 51 3.64 -12.11 -1.44
CA PHE A 51 3.99 -11.42 -2.69
C PHE A 51 5.32 -11.92 -3.26
N ALA A 52 6.36 -12.04 -2.44
CA ALA A 52 7.67 -12.53 -2.87
C ALA A 52 7.61 -14.00 -3.38
N GLU A 53 6.84 -14.86 -2.71
CA GLU A 53 6.60 -16.24 -3.15
C GLU A 53 5.88 -16.29 -4.50
N LEU A 54 4.80 -15.49 -4.66
CA LEU A 54 4.02 -15.43 -5.89
C LEU A 54 4.81 -14.83 -7.05
N ALA A 55 5.62 -13.80 -6.80
CA ALA A 55 6.53 -13.23 -7.80
C ALA A 55 7.48 -14.30 -8.35
N LYS A 56 8.05 -15.12 -7.47
CA LYS A 56 8.90 -16.26 -7.85
C LYS A 56 8.13 -17.30 -8.67
N GLU A 57 6.93 -17.69 -8.19
CA GLU A 57 6.09 -18.69 -8.85
C GLU A 57 5.67 -18.22 -10.25
N TYR A 58 5.11 -17.01 -10.37
CA TYR A 58 4.54 -16.50 -11.61
C TYR A 58 5.61 -16.13 -12.65
N SER A 59 6.82 -15.80 -12.22
CA SER A 59 7.96 -15.55 -13.10
C SER A 59 8.72 -16.83 -13.51
N ASN A 60 8.25 -18.03 -13.16
CA ASN A 60 8.99 -19.27 -13.36
C ASN A 60 10.41 -19.22 -12.76
N ASN A 61 10.56 -18.67 -11.55
CA ASN A 61 11.81 -18.46 -10.80
C ASN A 61 12.79 -17.43 -11.40
N THR A 62 12.39 -16.63 -12.38
CA THR A 62 13.27 -15.57 -12.92
C THR A 62 13.25 -14.31 -12.06
N ILE A 63 12.27 -14.13 -11.16
CA ILE A 63 12.28 -13.12 -10.09
C ILE A 63 12.36 -13.83 -8.75
N GLN A 64 13.33 -13.44 -7.92
CA GLN A 64 13.49 -13.92 -6.55
C GLN A 64 13.67 -12.72 -5.62
N ILE A 65 12.72 -12.51 -4.73
CA ILE A 65 12.72 -11.38 -3.78
C ILE A 65 13.06 -11.90 -2.40
N GLU A 66 14.14 -11.37 -1.81
CA GLU A 66 14.39 -11.46 -0.38
C GLU A 66 13.70 -10.30 0.32
N MET A 67 12.65 -10.58 1.09
CA MET A 67 11.88 -9.58 1.82
C MET A 67 12.43 -9.40 3.23
N HIS A 68 13.13 -8.31 3.47
CA HIS A 68 13.62 -7.92 4.78
C HIS A 68 12.48 -7.28 5.59
N THR A 69 12.12 -7.90 6.72
CA THR A 69 11.02 -7.44 7.59
C THR A 69 11.53 -6.62 8.78
N SER A 70 10.62 -5.90 9.46
CA SER A 70 10.91 -5.14 10.69
C SER A 70 12.02 -4.10 10.54
N SER A 71 12.14 -3.47 9.37
CA SER A 71 13.19 -2.47 9.09
C SER A 71 14.61 -2.97 9.40
N SER A 72 14.91 -4.23 9.04
CA SER A 72 16.15 -4.90 9.45
C SER A 72 17.42 -4.42 8.71
N VAL A 73 17.27 -3.68 7.60
CA VAL A 73 18.40 -3.14 6.81
C VAL A 73 18.55 -1.64 7.05
N VAL A 74 17.48 -0.86 6.86
CA VAL A 74 17.43 0.59 7.10
C VAL A 74 16.14 0.97 7.81
N ASN A 75 16.04 2.17 8.39
CA ASN A 75 14.80 2.65 8.98
C ASN A 75 13.68 2.78 7.93
N ALA A 76 12.43 2.65 8.33
CA ALA A 76 11.27 2.74 7.43
C ALA A 76 11.27 4.06 6.62
N SER A 77 11.61 5.18 7.24
CA SER A 77 11.70 6.50 6.59
C SER A 77 12.85 6.64 5.59
N GLU A 78 13.80 5.71 5.57
CA GLU A 78 14.97 5.70 4.70
C GLU A 78 14.87 4.65 3.57
N ALA A 79 13.92 3.71 3.69
CA ALA A 79 13.81 2.57 2.79
C ALA A 79 13.62 2.98 1.31
N PHE A 80 12.75 3.94 1.06
CA PHE A 80 12.53 4.48 -0.29
C PHE A 80 13.78 5.11 -0.89
N GLU A 81 14.54 5.88 -0.11
CA GLU A 81 15.79 6.49 -0.56
C GLU A 81 16.86 5.44 -0.82
N ALA A 82 16.99 4.46 0.09
CA ALA A 82 17.93 3.36 -0.06
C ALA A 82 17.65 2.54 -1.34
N ALA A 83 16.38 2.29 -1.65
CA ALA A 83 15.98 1.62 -2.89
C ALA A 83 16.23 2.50 -4.13
N SER A 84 15.93 3.79 -4.05
CA SER A 84 16.21 4.76 -5.13
C SER A 84 17.71 4.82 -5.48
N MET A 85 18.57 4.70 -4.47
CA MET A 85 20.04 4.70 -4.64
C MET A 85 20.62 3.30 -4.98
N GLY A 86 19.79 2.24 -4.98
CA GLY A 86 20.22 0.87 -5.26
C GLY A 86 20.99 0.21 -4.10
N ILE A 87 20.84 0.69 -2.86
CA ILE A 87 21.37 0.03 -1.65
C ILE A 87 20.56 -1.22 -1.35
N ILE A 88 19.25 -1.15 -1.53
CA ILE A 88 18.31 -2.26 -1.67
C ILE A 88 17.60 -2.10 -3.01
N ASP A 89 16.86 -3.10 -3.49
CA ASP A 89 16.25 -3.06 -4.81
C ASP A 89 14.79 -2.60 -4.78
N GLY A 90 14.13 -2.67 -3.63
CA GLY A 90 12.73 -2.24 -3.50
C GLY A 90 12.33 -1.86 -2.08
N ASP A 91 11.29 -1.06 -2.00
CA ASP A 91 10.66 -0.58 -0.78
C ASP A 91 9.19 -1.01 -0.74
N ALA A 92 8.80 -1.68 0.34
CA ALA A 92 7.45 -2.11 0.61
C ALA A 92 6.99 -1.53 1.96
N THR A 93 6.88 -0.20 2.01
CA THR A 93 6.41 0.57 3.17
C THR A 93 5.19 1.42 2.79
N GLY A 94 4.91 2.50 3.49
CA GLY A 94 3.81 3.41 3.19
C GLY A 94 4.30 4.73 2.58
N ALA A 95 3.61 5.26 1.59
CA ALA A 95 3.94 6.54 0.96
C ALA A 95 3.92 7.73 1.94
N GLY A 96 3.29 7.59 3.10
CA GLY A 96 3.32 8.58 4.18
C GLY A 96 4.74 8.91 4.68
N TYR A 97 5.67 7.96 4.64
CA TYR A 97 7.05 8.18 5.06
C TYR A 97 7.84 9.11 4.14
N ILE A 98 7.39 9.31 2.90
CA ILE A 98 8.09 10.10 1.89
C ILE A 98 7.38 11.41 1.50
N THR A 99 6.36 11.82 2.25
CA THR A 99 5.63 13.10 2.04
C THR A 99 6.54 14.32 2.14
N GLY A 100 7.64 14.23 2.88
CA GLY A 100 8.67 15.27 2.95
C GLY A 100 9.46 15.47 1.65
N LYS A 101 9.50 14.47 0.75
CA LYS A 101 10.12 14.60 -0.58
C LYS A 101 9.21 15.32 -1.56
N ASN A 102 7.93 14.99 -1.55
CA ASN A 102 6.90 15.69 -2.31
C ASN A 102 5.53 15.49 -1.63
N PRO A 103 4.76 16.57 -1.39
CA PRO A 103 3.44 16.49 -0.78
C PRO A 103 2.46 15.58 -1.52
N ALA A 104 2.65 15.35 -2.81
CA ALA A 104 1.80 14.46 -3.61
C ALA A 104 1.80 13.02 -3.11
N PHE A 105 2.89 12.54 -2.50
CA PHE A 105 2.94 11.20 -1.92
C PHE A 105 1.88 10.95 -0.85
N GLN A 106 1.40 12.01 -0.18
CA GLN A 106 0.26 11.90 0.73
C GLN A 106 -0.99 11.38 0.03
N PHE A 107 -1.30 11.91 -1.15
CA PHE A 107 -2.48 11.49 -1.92
C PHE A 107 -2.33 10.07 -2.50
N TYR A 108 -1.11 9.66 -2.79
CA TYR A 108 -0.83 8.28 -3.20
C TYR A 108 -0.73 7.31 -2.02
N GLY A 109 -0.62 7.79 -0.80
CA GLY A 109 -0.58 6.96 0.40
C GLY A 109 -1.94 6.80 1.05
N ASP A 110 -2.55 7.92 1.43
CA ASP A 110 -3.86 7.97 2.05
C ASP A 110 -4.50 9.34 1.84
N ILE A 111 -5.69 9.36 1.27
CA ILE A 111 -6.57 10.52 1.27
C ILE A 111 -7.58 10.40 2.43
N MET A 112 -7.10 10.67 3.62
CA MET A 112 -7.80 10.43 4.90
C MET A 112 -9.24 10.94 4.91
N GLY A 113 -10.18 10.07 5.31
CA GLY A 113 -11.61 10.35 5.27
C GLY A 113 -12.22 10.34 3.86
N GLY A 114 -11.46 10.02 2.83
CA GLY A 114 -11.91 10.00 1.43
C GLY A 114 -12.77 8.79 1.11
N TYR A 115 -12.17 7.64 1.18
CA TYR A 115 -12.84 6.37 0.88
C TYR A 115 -13.35 5.69 2.15
N SER A 116 -14.40 4.88 2.01
CA SER A 116 -15.00 4.14 3.12
C SER A 116 -14.77 2.63 3.01
N LYS A 117 -14.27 2.17 1.86
CA LYS A 117 -14.04 0.75 1.56
C LYS A 117 -12.75 0.58 0.75
N PRO A 118 -11.97 -0.49 1.01
CA PRO A 118 -10.76 -0.82 0.26
C PRO A 118 -10.97 -0.81 -1.27
N GLU A 119 -12.05 -1.41 -1.74
CA GLU A 119 -12.34 -1.54 -3.17
C GLU A 119 -12.55 -0.19 -3.87
N GLN A 120 -12.95 0.85 -3.14
CA GLN A 120 -13.09 2.20 -3.69
C GLN A 120 -11.73 2.84 -3.95
N LEU A 121 -10.78 2.68 -3.02
CA LEU A 121 -9.41 3.19 -3.16
C LEU A 121 -8.66 2.42 -4.25
N LEU A 122 -8.73 1.09 -4.23
CA LEU A 122 -8.12 0.25 -5.27
C LEU A 122 -8.73 0.51 -6.66
N GLY A 123 -10.04 0.79 -6.70
CA GLY A 123 -10.71 1.21 -7.93
C GLY A 123 -10.16 2.52 -8.51
N TRP A 124 -9.74 3.48 -7.67
CA TRP A 124 -9.06 4.68 -8.13
C TRP A 124 -7.70 4.36 -8.76
N TYR A 125 -6.91 3.48 -8.12
CA TYR A 125 -5.64 3.03 -8.69
C TYR A 125 -5.83 2.36 -10.05
N ALA A 126 -6.84 1.51 -10.19
CA ALA A 126 -7.19 0.84 -11.45
C ALA A 126 -7.73 1.83 -12.53
N ASP A 127 -8.42 2.90 -12.13
CA ASP A 127 -8.99 3.93 -13.03
C ASP A 127 -7.95 4.98 -13.49
N GLY A 128 -6.66 4.66 -13.35
CA GLY A 128 -5.54 5.50 -13.80
C GLY A 128 -4.65 6.05 -12.69
N GLY A 129 -5.02 5.89 -11.43
CA GLY A 129 -4.25 6.35 -10.28
C GLY A 129 -2.84 5.74 -10.22
N LEU A 130 -2.68 4.45 -10.57
CA LEU A 130 -1.37 3.80 -10.63
C LEU A 130 -0.45 4.46 -11.67
N LYS A 131 -0.99 4.73 -12.86
CA LYS A 131 -0.24 5.42 -13.93
C LYS A 131 0.15 6.83 -13.49
N LEU A 132 -0.78 7.54 -12.87
CA LEU A 132 -0.52 8.89 -12.37
C LEU A 132 0.55 8.87 -11.27
N ALA A 133 0.48 7.94 -10.32
CA ALA A 133 1.50 7.77 -9.28
C ALA A 133 2.89 7.53 -9.89
N ASN A 134 3.00 6.66 -10.90
CA ASN A 134 4.28 6.38 -11.54
C ASN A 134 4.90 7.62 -12.21
N THR A 135 4.12 8.61 -12.67
CA THR A 135 4.70 9.88 -13.16
C THR A 135 5.50 10.62 -12.08
N LEU A 136 5.17 10.42 -10.80
CA LEU A 136 5.90 10.98 -9.67
C LEU A 136 7.02 10.05 -9.19
N TYR A 137 6.73 8.76 -8.96
CA TYR A 137 7.70 7.81 -8.43
C TYR A 137 8.95 7.71 -9.31
N GLU A 138 8.79 7.71 -10.63
CA GLU A 138 9.90 7.63 -11.59
C GLU A 138 10.83 8.86 -11.56
N LYS A 139 10.34 10.03 -11.13
CA LYS A 139 11.19 11.21 -10.87
C LYS A 139 12.19 10.97 -9.73
N TYR A 140 11.91 10.01 -8.88
CA TYR A 140 12.74 9.61 -7.74
C TYR A 140 13.47 8.28 -7.97
N ASN A 141 13.65 7.87 -9.24
CA ASN A 141 14.27 6.61 -9.64
C ASN A 141 13.60 5.37 -9.02
N MET A 142 12.27 5.41 -8.80
CA MET A 142 11.47 4.31 -8.30
C MET A 142 10.29 4.04 -9.23
N HIS A 143 9.88 2.79 -9.34
CA HIS A 143 8.65 2.40 -10.04
C HIS A 143 7.68 1.75 -9.05
N LEU A 144 6.44 2.24 -9.02
CA LEU A 144 5.37 1.66 -8.21
C LEU A 144 4.78 0.46 -8.98
N ILE A 145 5.12 -0.75 -8.53
CA ILE A 145 4.59 -2.00 -9.11
C ILE A 145 3.09 -2.09 -8.85
N GLY A 146 2.67 -1.74 -7.63
CA GLY A 146 1.28 -1.68 -7.23
C GLY A 146 1.14 -1.43 -5.73
N VAL A 147 -0.10 -1.54 -5.27
CA VAL A 147 -0.47 -1.27 -3.89
C VAL A 147 -1.39 -2.38 -3.38
N PHE A 148 -1.42 -2.55 -2.07
CA PHE A 148 -2.50 -3.28 -1.40
C PHE A 148 -2.97 -2.49 -0.18
N VAL A 149 -4.16 -2.80 0.29
CA VAL A 149 -4.78 -2.11 1.41
C VAL A 149 -5.49 -3.08 2.34
N ALA A 150 -5.42 -2.82 3.64
CA ALA A 150 -6.19 -3.53 4.64
C ALA A 150 -7.54 -2.83 4.89
N THR A 151 -8.27 -3.26 5.91
CA THR A 151 -9.47 -2.57 6.40
C THR A 151 -9.12 -1.17 6.94
N PRO A 152 -10.10 -0.24 7.02
CA PRO A 152 -9.87 1.06 7.63
C PRO A 152 -9.32 0.98 9.05
N GLU A 153 -8.42 1.90 9.38
CA GLU A 153 -7.74 1.95 10.67
C GLU A 153 -8.70 2.31 11.83
N ALA A 154 -8.35 1.84 13.01
CA ALA A 154 -9.06 2.07 14.26
C ALA A 154 -8.25 2.99 15.19
N LEU A 155 -8.82 4.10 15.62
CA LEU A 155 -8.24 4.88 16.70
C LEU A 155 -8.30 4.07 18.01
N SER A 156 -7.20 4.02 18.73
CA SER A 156 -7.11 3.41 20.05
C SER A 156 -6.97 4.51 21.11
N SER A 157 -7.73 4.46 22.22
CA SER A 157 -7.73 5.53 23.23
C SER A 157 -7.88 5.03 24.65
N THR A 158 -7.23 5.70 25.60
CA THR A 158 -7.42 5.52 27.03
C THR A 158 -8.64 6.28 27.56
N THR A 159 -9.16 7.24 26.78
CA THR A 159 -10.35 8.04 27.08
C THR A 159 -11.46 7.78 26.05
N PRO A 160 -12.73 8.00 26.39
CA PRO A 160 -13.83 7.83 25.44
C PRO A 160 -13.63 8.61 24.14
N LEU A 161 -13.98 8.00 23.00
CA LEU A 161 -14.01 8.59 21.66
C LEU A 161 -15.37 8.31 20.99
N LYS A 162 -16.45 8.75 21.59
CA LYS A 162 -17.83 8.48 21.14
C LYS A 162 -18.21 9.23 19.87
N GLY A 163 -17.49 10.31 19.56
CA GLY A 163 -17.76 11.14 18.40
C GLY A 163 -16.74 12.26 18.27
N ILE A 164 -16.95 13.11 17.27
CA ILE A 164 -16.01 14.19 16.88
C ILE A 164 -15.75 15.19 18.04
N ALA A 165 -16.72 15.37 18.94
CA ALA A 165 -16.57 16.29 20.07
C ALA A 165 -15.50 15.85 21.07
N ASP A 166 -15.25 14.55 21.18
CA ASP A 166 -14.26 13.98 22.10
C ASP A 166 -12.82 14.16 21.60
N LEU A 167 -12.64 14.59 20.36
CA LEU A 167 -11.32 14.93 19.82
C LEU A 167 -10.74 16.20 20.45
N LYS A 168 -11.57 17.07 21.03
CA LYS A 168 -11.08 18.33 21.60
C LYS A 168 -10.15 18.08 22.78
N GLY A 169 -8.88 18.44 22.61
CA GLY A 169 -7.83 18.23 23.60
C GLY A 169 -7.32 16.79 23.70
N TRP A 170 -7.81 15.88 22.86
CA TRP A 170 -7.31 14.51 22.82
C TRP A 170 -5.88 14.48 22.25
N LYS A 171 -4.94 14.07 23.08
CA LYS A 171 -3.53 13.96 22.70
C LYS A 171 -3.25 12.56 22.21
N PHE A 172 -2.85 12.43 20.95
CA PHE A 172 -2.68 11.11 20.33
C PHE A 172 -1.45 11.04 19.43
N ARG A 173 -0.95 9.83 19.21
CA ARG A 173 0.06 9.59 18.20
C ARG A 173 -0.58 9.66 16.81
N SER A 174 0.04 10.43 15.94
CA SER A 174 -0.26 10.50 14.51
C SER A 174 0.93 10.03 13.69
N PRO A 175 0.74 9.36 12.54
CA PRO A 175 1.80 9.18 11.55
C PRO A 175 2.25 10.53 10.98
N PRO A 176 3.40 10.59 10.28
CA PRO A 176 3.74 11.75 9.47
C PRO A 176 2.70 11.99 8.37
N GLY A 177 2.42 13.26 8.09
CA GLY A 177 1.56 13.64 6.96
C GLY A 177 0.33 14.46 7.31
N MET A 178 -0.70 14.34 6.49
CA MET A 178 -1.91 15.16 6.50
C MET A 178 -2.79 14.95 7.75
N GLU A 179 -2.71 13.79 8.37
CA GLU A 179 -3.56 13.42 9.50
C GLU A 179 -3.49 14.42 10.63
N SER A 180 -2.27 14.79 11.05
CA SER A 180 -2.06 15.75 12.12
C SER A 180 -2.85 17.04 11.89
N GLU A 181 -2.81 17.57 10.68
CA GLU A 181 -3.50 18.82 10.33
C GLU A 181 -5.03 18.68 10.35
N ILE A 182 -5.55 17.51 9.95
CA ILE A 182 -7.00 17.22 10.03
C ILE A 182 -7.46 17.19 11.49
N PHE A 183 -6.75 16.43 12.32
CA PHE A 183 -7.13 16.30 13.74
C PHE A 183 -6.90 17.59 14.53
N GLU A 184 -5.89 18.39 14.21
CA GLU A 184 -5.69 19.75 14.78
C GLU A 184 -6.89 20.67 14.47
N LYS A 185 -7.39 20.64 13.22
CA LYS A 185 -8.61 21.42 12.86
C LYS A 185 -9.84 20.97 13.65
N LEU A 186 -9.84 19.76 14.15
CA LEU A 186 -10.90 19.20 15.00
C LEU A 186 -10.62 19.38 16.51
N GLY A 187 -9.51 20.03 16.85
CA GLY A 187 -9.14 20.39 18.21
C GLY A 187 -8.35 19.33 18.98
N ALA A 188 -7.90 18.27 18.32
CA ALA A 188 -6.99 17.29 18.91
C ALA A 188 -5.54 17.80 18.96
N GLY A 189 -4.72 17.12 19.76
CA GLY A 189 -3.29 17.39 19.91
C GLY A 189 -2.44 16.24 19.38
N PRO A 190 -2.18 16.17 18.07
CA PRO A 190 -1.36 15.10 17.51
C PRO A 190 0.10 15.22 17.94
N VAL A 191 0.74 14.08 18.12
CA VAL A 191 2.19 13.93 18.34
C VAL A 191 2.72 13.00 17.29
N VAL A 192 3.48 13.52 16.33
CA VAL A 192 4.05 12.75 15.24
C VAL A 192 5.21 11.90 15.75
N MET A 193 5.12 10.58 15.56
CA MET A 193 6.18 9.65 15.91
C MET A 193 6.12 8.36 15.06
N PRO A 194 7.26 7.65 14.90
CA PRO A 194 7.32 6.38 14.20
C PRO A 194 6.37 5.33 14.79
N PHE A 195 5.89 4.41 13.92
CA PHE A 195 4.96 3.34 14.30
C PHE A 195 5.50 2.47 15.46
N GLY A 196 6.79 2.14 15.47
CA GLY A 196 7.39 1.29 16.51
C GLY A 196 7.42 1.92 17.92
N GLU A 197 7.13 3.22 18.06
CA GLU A 197 7.13 3.94 19.35
C GLU A 197 5.74 4.01 20.00
N VAL A 198 4.68 3.64 19.28
CA VAL A 198 3.29 3.82 19.69
C VAL A 198 2.99 3.19 21.05
N PHE A 199 3.33 1.91 21.23
CA PHE A 199 3.08 1.18 22.48
C PHE A 199 3.78 1.85 23.67
N THR A 200 5.05 2.19 23.50
CA THR A 200 5.85 2.84 24.55
C THR A 200 5.28 4.21 24.93
N ALA A 201 4.90 5.02 23.93
CA ALA A 201 4.34 6.36 24.17
C ALA A 201 2.98 6.31 24.89
N MET A 202 2.13 5.36 24.54
CA MET A 202 0.85 5.12 25.25
C MET A 202 1.08 4.59 26.67
N SER A 203 1.99 3.62 26.84
CA SER A 203 2.32 3.06 28.16
C SER A 203 2.89 4.10 29.12
N ALA A 204 3.71 5.01 28.62
CA ALA A 204 4.29 6.12 29.38
C ALA A 204 3.31 7.28 29.63
N GLY A 205 2.09 7.24 29.04
CA GLY A 205 1.13 8.34 29.13
C GLY A 205 1.56 9.60 28.36
N THR A 206 2.52 9.50 27.46
CA THR A 206 2.96 10.61 26.60
C THR A 206 1.83 11.05 25.68
N VAL A 207 1.02 10.09 25.22
CA VAL A 207 -0.21 10.28 24.46
C VAL A 207 -1.35 9.48 25.10
N SER A 208 -2.59 9.96 24.94
CA SER A 208 -3.81 9.30 25.45
C SER A 208 -4.39 8.30 24.44
N GLY A 209 -3.85 8.27 23.24
CA GLY A 209 -4.31 7.37 22.20
C GLY A 209 -3.41 7.37 20.99
N ALA A 210 -3.80 6.62 19.97
CA ALA A 210 -3.05 6.52 18.74
C ALA A 210 -3.98 6.21 17.55
N ASP A 211 -3.63 6.79 16.40
CA ASP A 211 -3.80 6.16 15.11
C ASP A 211 -2.58 5.27 14.87
N ALA A 212 -2.80 4.02 14.53
CA ALA A 212 -1.70 3.08 14.32
C ALA A 212 -1.98 2.11 13.17
N SER A 213 -3.09 1.36 13.22
CA SER A 213 -3.47 0.40 12.17
C SER A 213 -4.91 -0.10 12.38
N THR A 214 -5.27 -1.22 11.73
CA THR A 214 -6.57 -1.88 11.90
C THR A 214 -6.77 -2.37 13.34
N LEU A 215 -8.01 -2.66 13.70
CA LEU A 215 -8.36 -3.12 15.07
C LEU A 215 -7.55 -4.36 15.50
N ALA A 216 -7.41 -5.33 14.58
CA ALA A 216 -6.69 -6.58 14.85
C ALA A 216 -5.19 -6.36 15.03
N VAL A 217 -4.60 -5.49 14.21
CA VAL A 217 -3.18 -5.15 14.31
C VAL A 217 -2.90 -4.41 15.62
N ASN A 218 -3.73 -3.43 15.97
CA ASN A 218 -3.63 -2.69 17.23
C ASN A 218 -3.73 -3.62 18.46
N LYS A 219 -4.61 -4.64 18.39
CA LYS A 219 -4.68 -5.68 19.40
C LYS A 219 -3.38 -6.50 19.46
N GLY A 220 -2.84 -6.88 18.31
CA GLY A 220 -1.56 -7.61 18.23
C GLY A 220 -0.36 -6.84 18.78
N LEU A 221 -0.39 -5.50 18.70
CA LEU A 221 0.59 -4.59 19.30
C LEU A 221 0.42 -4.42 20.82
N GLY A 222 -0.62 -5.00 21.43
CA GLY A 222 -0.93 -4.86 22.86
C GLY A 222 -1.54 -3.51 23.23
N LEU A 223 -2.00 -2.70 22.28
CA LEU A 223 -2.52 -1.36 22.57
C LEU A 223 -3.75 -1.43 23.51
N TYR A 224 -4.55 -2.49 23.45
CA TYR A 224 -5.74 -2.66 24.30
C TYR A 224 -5.45 -3.20 25.71
N ASP A 225 -4.20 -3.49 26.03
CA ASP A 225 -3.78 -3.67 27.43
C ASP A 225 -3.83 -2.31 28.16
N ILE A 226 -3.63 -1.21 27.42
CA ILE A 226 -3.58 0.17 27.91
C ILE A 226 -4.87 0.92 27.54
N ALA A 227 -5.24 0.95 26.26
CA ALA A 227 -6.44 1.59 25.74
C ALA A 227 -7.71 0.83 26.16
N LYS A 228 -8.80 1.57 26.44
CA LYS A 228 -10.11 0.99 26.80
C LYS A 228 -11.20 1.32 25.77
N TYR A 229 -10.86 2.13 24.78
CA TYR A 229 -11.77 2.58 23.72
C TYR A 229 -11.10 2.41 22.35
N ALA A 230 -11.90 2.05 21.36
CA ALA A 230 -11.46 1.99 19.95
C ALA A 230 -12.60 2.47 19.06
N THR A 231 -12.27 3.14 17.95
CA THR A 231 -13.26 3.35 16.88
C THR A 231 -13.37 2.10 16.03
N TYR A 232 -14.57 1.52 15.93
CA TYR A 232 -14.83 0.37 15.08
C TYR A 232 -16.29 0.32 14.63
N PRO A 233 -16.58 0.16 13.34
CA PRO A 233 -15.61 0.09 12.19
C PRO A 233 -14.78 1.37 12.04
N GLY A 234 -13.54 1.22 11.56
CA GLY A 234 -12.67 2.34 11.21
C GLY A 234 -13.25 3.19 10.06
N PHE A 235 -12.83 4.46 9.96
CA PHE A 235 -13.42 5.37 8.97
C PHE A 235 -12.51 6.53 8.54
N HIS A 236 -11.47 6.82 9.32
CA HIS A 236 -10.71 8.07 9.17
C HIS A 236 -9.49 7.91 8.25
N SER A 237 -8.89 6.75 8.25
CA SER A 237 -7.66 6.43 7.53
C SER A 237 -7.74 5.04 6.92
N MET A 238 -7.14 4.89 5.76
CA MET A 238 -7.02 3.62 5.06
C MET A 238 -5.77 3.68 4.18
N PRO A 239 -4.57 3.66 4.81
CA PRO A 239 -3.32 3.79 4.07
C PRO A 239 -3.08 2.58 3.18
N ILE A 240 -2.50 2.82 2.02
CA ILE A 240 -1.97 1.75 1.18
C ILE A 240 -0.57 1.37 1.64
N GLU A 241 -0.23 0.11 1.46
CA GLU A 241 1.15 -0.33 1.39
C GLU A 241 1.58 -0.29 -0.07
N HIS A 242 2.59 0.51 -0.38
CA HIS A 242 3.14 0.52 -1.73
C HIS A 242 4.22 -0.56 -1.88
N ILE A 243 4.27 -1.17 -3.05
CA ILE A 243 5.37 -2.06 -3.43
C ILE A 243 6.09 -1.40 -4.59
N THR A 244 7.28 -0.90 -4.33
CA THR A 244 8.09 -0.16 -5.30
C THR A 244 9.41 -0.86 -5.55
N VAL A 245 9.95 -0.67 -6.74
CA VAL A 245 11.24 -1.19 -7.15
C VAL A 245 12.09 -0.06 -7.75
N ASN A 246 13.40 -0.16 -7.61
CA ASN A 246 14.33 0.74 -8.29
C ASN A 246 14.04 0.77 -9.80
N LEU A 247 13.96 1.97 -10.39
CA LEU A 247 13.52 2.14 -11.78
C LEU A 247 14.48 1.49 -12.79
N ASP A 248 15.78 1.47 -12.50
CA ASP A 248 16.74 0.82 -13.39
C ASP A 248 16.57 -0.71 -13.36
N LYS A 249 16.26 -1.26 -12.18
CA LYS A 249 15.91 -2.69 -12.05
C LYS A 249 14.62 -3.00 -12.80
N TRP A 250 13.58 -2.17 -12.65
CA TRP A 250 12.32 -2.31 -13.39
C TRP A 250 12.57 -2.32 -14.90
N LYS A 251 13.32 -1.34 -15.42
CA LYS A 251 13.64 -1.23 -16.85
C LYS A 251 14.48 -2.40 -17.39
N ALA A 252 15.22 -3.09 -16.54
CA ALA A 252 16.00 -4.27 -16.92
C ALA A 252 15.16 -5.56 -16.97
N MET A 253 13.93 -5.54 -16.43
CA MET A 253 13.02 -6.68 -16.45
C MET A 253 12.37 -6.85 -17.83
N SER A 254 12.03 -8.09 -18.15
CA SER A 254 11.21 -8.43 -19.32
C SER A 254 9.72 -8.14 -19.04
N ASP A 255 8.91 -8.05 -20.09
CA ASP A 255 7.45 -7.93 -19.99
C ASP A 255 6.83 -9.09 -19.20
N ALA A 256 7.40 -10.30 -19.30
CA ALA A 256 6.95 -11.46 -18.54
C ALA A 256 7.22 -11.31 -17.03
N GLN A 257 8.37 -10.73 -16.67
CA GLN A 257 8.73 -10.43 -15.28
C GLN A 257 7.84 -9.30 -14.70
N HIS A 258 7.57 -8.25 -15.47
CA HIS A 258 6.60 -7.21 -15.09
C HIS A 258 5.23 -7.82 -14.80
N ALA A 259 4.69 -8.61 -15.76
CA ALA A 259 3.39 -9.25 -15.61
C ALA A 259 3.32 -10.21 -14.40
N ALA A 260 4.43 -10.88 -14.06
CA ALA A 260 4.49 -11.73 -12.87
C ALA A 260 4.37 -10.95 -11.57
N LEU A 261 5.05 -9.81 -11.45
CA LEU A 261 4.98 -8.92 -10.28
C LEU A 261 3.60 -8.29 -10.15
N GLU A 262 3.03 -7.76 -11.23
CA GLU A 262 1.68 -7.18 -11.25
C GLU A 262 0.62 -8.23 -10.87
N LYS A 263 0.73 -9.44 -11.39
CA LYS A 263 -0.15 -10.55 -11.04
C LYS A 263 -0.03 -10.95 -9.58
N ALA A 264 1.19 -10.93 -9.02
CA ALA A 264 1.40 -11.26 -7.61
C ALA A 264 0.65 -10.27 -6.71
N ILE A 265 0.71 -8.95 -7.01
CA ILE A 265 -0.06 -7.93 -6.28
C ILE A 265 -1.56 -8.14 -6.45
N ALA A 266 -2.05 -8.33 -7.67
CA ALA A 266 -3.46 -8.57 -7.94
C ALA A 266 -4.00 -9.83 -7.22
N THR A 267 -3.12 -10.76 -6.85
CA THR A 267 -3.48 -11.96 -6.09
C THR A 267 -3.57 -11.66 -4.59
N ILE A 268 -2.58 -10.93 -4.03
CA ILE A 268 -2.59 -10.66 -2.58
C ILE A 268 -3.64 -9.63 -2.15
N ASP A 269 -4.01 -8.70 -3.01
CA ASP A 269 -4.94 -7.62 -2.71
C ASP A 269 -6.28 -8.11 -2.11
N PRO A 270 -7.06 -8.96 -2.78
CA PRO A 270 -8.30 -9.51 -2.22
C PRO A 270 -8.06 -10.45 -1.02
N GLU A 271 -6.90 -11.14 -0.96
CA GLU A 271 -6.52 -11.96 0.18
C GLU A 271 -6.37 -11.10 1.43
N VAL A 272 -5.65 -9.97 1.34
CA VAL A 272 -5.43 -9.03 2.45
C VAL A 272 -6.74 -8.41 2.93
N ILE A 273 -7.62 -7.96 2.03
CA ILE A 273 -8.93 -7.39 2.40
C ILE A 273 -9.75 -8.41 3.17
N LYS A 274 -9.80 -9.64 2.69
CA LYS A 274 -10.53 -10.72 3.34
C LYS A 274 -9.95 -11.03 4.73
N GLU A 275 -8.64 -11.27 4.79
CA GLU A 275 -7.96 -11.65 6.04
C GLU A 275 -8.04 -10.53 7.08
N SER A 276 -7.87 -9.27 6.69
CA SER A 276 -8.01 -8.12 7.61
C SER A 276 -9.43 -7.98 8.13
N THR A 277 -10.44 -8.18 7.27
CA THR A 277 -11.85 -8.14 7.67
C THR A 277 -12.17 -9.24 8.70
N GLU A 278 -11.75 -10.48 8.43
CA GLU A 278 -11.96 -11.61 9.35
C GLU A 278 -11.21 -11.42 10.67
N ALA A 279 -9.98 -10.90 10.60
CA ALA A 279 -9.16 -10.61 11.78
C ALA A 279 -9.80 -9.50 12.65
N ASP A 280 -10.28 -8.42 12.04
CA ASP A 280 -10.94 -7.33 12.76
C ASP A 280 -12.25 -7.77 13.41
N GLN A 281 -13.07 -8.55 12.71
CA GLN A 281 -14.31 -9.10 13.29
C GLN A 281 -14.01 -10.00 14.50
N LYS A 282 -12.99 -10.84 14.41
CA LYS A 282 -12.54 -11.68 15.53
C LYS A 282 -12.00 -10.82 16.67
N ALA A 283 -11.16 -9.84 16.38
CA ALA A 283 -10.63 -8.91 17.37
C ALA A 283 -11.74 -8.14 18.07
N ALA A 284 -12.73 -7.64 17.34
CA ALA A 284 -13.89 -6.93 17.90
C ALA A 284 -14.66 -7.80 18.90
N ALA A 285 -14.95 -9.06 18.54
CA ALA A 285 -15.64 -9.99 19.42
C ALA A 285 -14.83 -10.33 20.70
N GLU A 286 -13.52 -10.47 20.59
CA GLU A 286 -12.63 -10.76 21.72
C GLU A 286 -12.46 -9.53 22.64
N LEU A 287 -12.22 -8.35 22.06
CA LEU A 287 -12.03 -7.09 22.81
C LEU A 287 -13.29 -6.68 23.58
N THR A 288 -14.48 -6.85 22.97
CA THR A 288 -15.76 -6.61 23.66
C THR A 288 -15.91 -7.50 24.90
N LYS A 289 -15.52 -8.79 24.82
CA LYS A 289 -15.53 -9.70 25.98
C LYS A 289 -14.53 -9.29 27.06
N GLN A 290 -13.46 -8.60 26.69
CA GLN A 290 -12.46 -8.06 27.62
C GLN A 290 -12.87 -6.69 28.20
N GLY A 291 -14.04 -6.15 27.83
CA GLY A 291 -14.54 -4.87 28.32
C GLY A 291 -13.98 -3.65 27.59
N ILE A 292 -13.37 -3.83 26.43
CA ILE A 292 -13.00 -2.73 25.54
C ILE A 292 -14.27 -2.21 24.87
N VAL A 293 -14.46 -0.90 24.88
CA VAL A 293 -15.60 -0.23 24.26
C VAL A 293 -15.26 0.08 22.79
N LEU A 294 -16.06 -0.48 21.89
CA LEU A 294 -15.97 -0.21 20.47
C LEU A 294 -16.98 0.86 20.09
N GLU A 295 -16.49 2.00 19.62
CA GLU A 295 -17.31 3.18 19.30
C GLU A 295 -17.52 3.26 17.79
N ASP A 296 -18.77 3.09 17.36
CA ASP A 296 -19.19 3.33 15.97
C ASP A 296 -19.68 4.78 15.84
N TRP A 297 -18.89 5.63 15.25
CA TRP A 297 -19.24 7.04 15.10
C TRP A 297 -20.47 7.23 14.23
N SER A 298 -21.33 8.16 14.62
CA SER A 298 -22.52 8.53 13.87
C SER A 298 -22.17 8.96 12.43
N THR A 299 -23.11 8.76 11.51
CA THR A 299 -22.98 9.26 10.13
C THR A 299 -22.71 10.77 10.10
N GLU A 300 -23.30 11.53 11.02
CA GLU A 300 -23.10 12.97 11.13
C GLU A 300 -21.67 13.34 11.56
N ASP A 301 -21.09 12.61 12.53
CA ASP A 301 -19.72 12.84 12.97
C ASP A 301 -18.70 12.44 11.87
N ARG A 302 -18.93 11.33 11.18
CA ARG A 302 -18.12 10.93 10.02
C ARG A 302 -18.19 11.96 8.89
N LYS A 303 -19.37 12.56 8.67
CA LYS A 303 -19.53 13.65 7.69
C LYS A 303 -18.75 14.90 8.10
N LYS A 304 -18.83 15.32 9.36
CA LYS A 304 -18.04 16.45 9.87
C LYS A 304 -16.53 16.20 9.77
N PHE A 305 -16.08 14.98 10.08
CA PHE A 305 -14.69 14.59 9.89
C PHE A 305 -14.26 14.76 8.43
N ARG A 306 -15.05 14.23 7.49
CA ARG A 306 -14.77 14.36 6.04
C ARG A 306 -14.77 15.81 5.57
N GLU A 307 -15.65 16.64 6.10
CA GLU A 307 -15.68 18.09 5.80
C GLU A 307 -14.40 18.80 6.26
N ALA A 308 -13.87 18.45 7.45
CA ALA A 308 -12.59 18.94 7.92
C ALA A 308 -11.43 18.43 7.06
N ALA A 309 -11.42 17.14 6.74
CA ALA A 309 -10.43 16.51 5.90
C ALA A 309 -10.36 17.14 4.49
N ARG A 310 -11.50 17.39 3.84
CA ARG A 310 -11.58 18.04 2.53
C ARG A 310 -10.91 19.41 2.50
N LYS A 311 -10.99 20.18 3.57
CA LYS A 311 -10.29 21.48 3.66
C LYS A 311 -8.79 21.28 3.66
N VAL A 312 -8.30 20.29 4.40
CA VAL A 312 -6.87 19.97 4.45
C VAL A 312 -6.39 19.40 3.12
N TRP A 313 -7.17 18.54 2.44
CA TRP A 313 -6.81 18.07 1.11
C TRP A 313 -6.60 19.23 0.13
N ALA A 314 -7.52 20.21 0.13
CA ALA A 314 -7.40 21.38 -0.74
C ALA A 314 -6.16 22.23 -0.40
N GLU A 315 -5.81 22.38 0.89
CA GLU A 315 -4.59 23.05 1.32
C GLU A 315 -3.33 22.29 0.88
N TRP A 316 -3.31 20.96 1.04
CA TRP A 316 -2.20 20.11 0.60
C TRP A 316 -2.04 20.13 -0.94
N ALA A 317 -3.12 20.18 -1.67
CA ALA A 317 -3.11 20.28 -3.12
C ALA A 317 -2.40 21.55 -3.64
N THR A 318 -2.29 22.60 -2.82
CA THR A 318 -1.56 23.82 -3.20
C THR A 318 -0.06 23.73 -3.02
N ARG A 319 0.46 22.67 -2.40
CA ARG A 319 1.88 22.55 -1.99
C ARG A 319 2.81 22.13 -3.13
N SER A 320 2.28 21.45 -4.16
CA SER A 320 3.00 21.17 -5.40
C SER A 320 2.05 20.93 -6.57
N PRO A 321 2.51 21.08 -7.82
CA PRO A 321 1.70 20.75 -9.01
C PRO A 321 1.23 19.29 -9.00
N GLU A 322 2.10 18.36 -8.61
CA GLU A 322 1.79 16.94 -8.53
C GLU A 322 0.76 16.63 -7.44
N ALA A 323 0.82 17.33 -6.30
CA ALA A 323 -0.19 17.21 -5.24
C ALA A 323 -1.57 17.68 -5.74
N LYS A 324 -1.60 18.75 -6.52
CA LYS A 324 -2.85 19.22 -7.12
C LYS A 324 -3.42 18.21 -8.10
N GLU A 325 -2.59 17.67 -8.97
CA GLU A 325 -3.00 16.68 -9.98
C GLU A 325 -3.57 15.41 -9.32
N ALA A 326 -2.88 14.89 -8.28
CA ALA A 326 -3.34 13.73 -7.52
C ALA A 326 -4.68 14.03 -6.81
N TYR A 327 -4.79 15.18 -6.15
CA TYR A 327 -6.03 15.62 -5.50
C TYR A 327 -7.19 15.73 -6.50
N ASP A 328 -6.99 16.41 -7.64
CA ASP A 328 -8.03 16.58 -8.66
C ASP A 328 -8.50 15.21 -9.21
N SER A 329 -7.56 14.28 -9.40
CA SER A 329 -7.86 12.90 -9.82
C SER A 329 -8.72 12.16 -8.81
N HIS A 330 -8.38 12.23 -7.52
CA HIS A 330 -9.19 11.62 -6.45
C HIS A 330 -10.59 12.22 -6.38
N VAL A 331 -10.70 13.55 -6.42
CA VAL A 331 -12.00 14.24 -6.39
C VAL A 331 -12.86 13.84 -7.59
N ALA A 332 -12.28 13.77 -8.79
CA ALA A 332 -12.99 13.35 -9.99
C ALA A 332 -13.50 11.91 -9.86
N TYR A 333 -12.66 11.01 -9.36
CA TYR A 333 -13.04 9.61 -9.14
C TYR A 333 -14.11 9.46 -8.05
N MET A 334 -13.98 10.17 -6.92
CA MET A 334 -14.97 10.15 -5.84
C MET A 334 -16.34 10.66 -6.31
N LYS A 335 -16.38 11.67 -7.18
CA LYS A 335 -17.62 12.12 -7.86
C LYS A 335 -18.16 11.05 -8.79
N LYS A 336 -17.32 10.42 -9.61
CA LYS A 336 -17.68 9.33 -10.52
C LYS A 336 -18.38 8.17 -9.81
N ILE A 337 -17.94 7.83 -8.59
CA ILE A 337 -18.51 6.72 -7.79
C ILE A 337 -19.53 7.17 -6.73
N GLY A 338 -19.92 8.46 -6.71
CA GLY A 338 -20.97 9.01 -5.86
C GLY A 338 -20.60 9.18 -4.38
N ILE A 339 -19.32 9.28 -4.04
CA ILE A 339 -18.86 9.63 -2.68
C ILE A 339 -18.94 11.15 -2.44
N LEU A 340 -18.68 11.93 -3.47
CA LEU A 340 -18.77 13.39 -3.47
C LEU A 340 -19.81 13.86 -4.48
N ASP A 341 -20.40 15.05 -4.19
CA ASP A 341 -21.32 15.77 -5.08
C ASP A 341 -20.56 16.52 -6.19
#